data_d12529d80ad5a80a13b85ac3d886e4e2
#
_entry.id   d12529d80ad5a80a13b85ac3d886e4e2
#
_cell.length_a   1.000
_cell.length_b   1.000
_cell.length_c   1.000
_cell.angle_alpha   90.00
_cell.angle_beta   90.00
_cell.angle_gamma   90.00
#
_symmetry.space_group_name_H-M   'P 1'
#
loop_
_entity.id
_entity.type
_entity.pdbx_description
1 polymer ?
#
loop_
_entity_poly.entity_id
_entity_poly.type
_entity_poly.pdbx_seq_one_letter_code
_entity_poly.pdbx_strand_id
1 'polypeptide(L)'
;MDKYDYYIEVTNDVECWLDQNDFDLSQFENREEAAEFLRDELWSEDDITGNGPYGYASEEECEEFLCHNWDLVIEGFDTFGVSFPDLRAQYKKNNLARYIDCFVRLYVLGNAIEGALITWEGYGFKYKNI
;
A
#
# COMPACT_ATOMS: atom_id res chain seq x y z
N MET A 1 10.71 13.29 1.62
CA MET A 1 10.46 11.95 2.22
C MET A 1 11.02 10.89 1.30
N ASP A 2 11.84 10.01 1.83
CA ASP A 2 12.44 8.90 1.13
C ASP A 2 11.40 7.78 0.98
N LYS A 3 11.55 6.90 0.01
CA LYS A 3 10.62 5.78 -0.24
C LYS A 3 10.45 4.87 0.97
N TYR A 4 11.52 4.69 1.76
CA TYR A 4 11.47 3.86 2.95
C TYR A 4 10.66 4.50 4.07
N ASP A 5 10.67 5.82 4.16
CA ASP A 5 9.91 6.54 5.19
C ASP A 5 8.40 6.32 5.00
N TYR A 6 7.92 6.44 3.76
CA TYR A 6 6.51 6.20 3.47
C TYR A 6 6.12 4.73 3.71
N TYR A 7 6.96 3.80 3.27
CA TYR A 7 6.72 2.37 3.47
C TYR A 7 6.66 2.03 4.96
N ILE A 8 7.60 2.54 5.76
CA ILE A 8 7.65 2.30 7.20
C ILE A 8 6.42 2.89 7.88
N GLU A 9 6.03 4.09 7.50
CA GLU A 9 4.85 4.75 8.05
C GLU A 9 3.59 3.92 7.80
N VAL A 10 3.37 3.47 6.58
CA VAL A 10 2.21 2.66 6.24
C VAL A 10 2.26 1.31 6.98
N THR A 11 3.42 0.68 7.06
CA THR A 11 3.58 -0.59 7.78
C THR A 11 3.22 -0.44 9.26
N ASN A 12 3.70 0.62 9.90
CA ASN A 12 3.38 0.90 11.30
C ASN A 12 1.89 1.14 11.49
N ASP A 13 1.26 1.86 10.58
CA ASP A 13 -0.17 2.13 10.65
C ASP A 13 -0.99 0.85 10.48
N VAL A 14 -0.57 -0.04 9.59
CA VAL A 14 -1.22 -1.35 9.43
C VAL A 14 -1.09 -2.18 10.70
N GLU A 15 0.11 -2.25 11.27
CA GLU A 15 0.32 -3.00 12.52
C GLU A 15 -0.51 -2.44 13.66
N CYS A 16 -0.60 -1.12 13.80
CA CYS A 16 -1.45 -0.48 14.79
C CYS A 16 -2.92 -0.84 14.60
N TRP A 17 -3.38 -0.86 13.35
CA TRP A 17 -4.75 -1.23 13.04
C TRP A 17 -5.04 -2.68 13.43
N LEU A 18 -4.12 -3.60 13.13
CA LEU A 18 -4.28 -5.00 13.51
C LEU A 18 -4.39 -5.16 15.02
N ASP A 19 -3.54 -4.44 15.76
CA ASP A 19 -3.54 -4.50 17.22
C ASP A 19 -4.83 -3.90 17.79
N GLN A 20 -5.25 -2.73 17.32
CA GLN A 20 -6.44 -2.04 17.82
C GLN A 20 -7.73 -2.80 17.53
N ASN A 21 -7.77 -3.61 16.49
CA ASN A 21 -8.94 -4.35 16.07
C ASN A 21 -8.88 -5.83 16.47
N ASP A 22 -7.88 -6.21 17.26
CA ASP A 22 -7.70 -7.61 17.71
C ASP A 22 -7.78 -8.57 16.52
N PHE A 23 -7.03 -8.28 15.46
CA PHE A 23 -7.09 -9.03 14.22
C PHE A 23 -6.70 -10.50 14.45
N ASP A 24 -7.59 -11.41 14.10
CA ASP A 24 -7.45 -12.83 14.40
C ASP A 24 -7.13 -13.63 13.14
N LEU A 25 -5.90 -14.11 13.02
CA LEU A 25 -5.46 -14.90 11.88
C LEU A 25 -6.23 -16.22 11.76
N SER A 26 -6.74 -16.75 12.87
CA SER A 26 -7.49 -18.01 12.85
C SER A 26 -8.82 -17.95 12.09
N GLN A 27 -9.26 -16.76 11.73
CA GLN A 27 -10.43 -16.56 10.87
C GLN A 27 -10.13 -16.79 9.39
N PHE A 28 -8.87 -16.97 9.03
CA PHE A 28 -8.43 -17.06 7.64
C PHE A 28 -7.67 -18.36 7.41
N GLU A 29 -7.80 -18.89 6.20
CA GLU A 29 -7.16 -20.14 5.81
C GLU A 29 -5.63 -20.02 5.71
N ASN A 30 -5.17 -18.84 5.20
CA ASN A 30 -3.77 -18.60 4.96
C ASN A 30 -3.49 -17.08 4.88
N ARG A 31 -2.21 -16.73 4.70
CA ARG A 31 -1.78 -15.33 4.60
C ARG A 31 -2.43 -14.62 3.42
N GLU A 32 -2.54 -15.29 2.29
CA GLU A 32 -3.10 -14.71 1.08
C GLU A 32 -4.55 -14.25 1.29
N GLU A 33 -5.37 -15.09 1.94
CA GLU A 33 -6.75 -14.76 2.26
C GLU A 33 -6.84 -13.59 3.23
N ALA A 34 -6.01 -13.59 4.27
CA ALA A 34 -5.95 -12.49 5.23
C ALA A 34 -5.50 -11.19 4.57
N ALA A 35 -4.50 -11.27 3.67
CA ALA A 35 -4.00 -10.11 2.97
C ALA A 35 -5.06 -9.51 2.05
N GLU A 36 -5.82 -10.33 1.35
CA GLU A 36 -6.89 -9.87 0.47
C GLU A 36 -7.98 -9.14 1.27
N PHE A 37 -8.38 -9.72 2.39
CA PHE A 37 -9.35 -9.07 3.29
C PHE A 37 -8.83 -7.71 3.76
N LEU A 38 -7.58 -7.65 4.19
CA LEU A 38 -7.00 -6.42 4.71
C LEU A 38 -6.85 -5.35 3.63
N ARG A 39 -6.51 -5.72 2.40
CA ARG A 39 -6.43 -4.75 1.31
C ARG A 39 -7.78 -4.08 1.08
N ASP A 40 -8.86 -4.84 1.10
CA ASP A 40 -10.20 -4.30 0.90
C ASP A 40 -10.62 -3.40 2.07
N GLU A 41 -10.34 -3.82 3.30
CA GLU A 41 -10.68 -3.04 4.49
C GLU A 41 -9.85 -1.76 4.62
N LEU A 42 -8.53 -1.88 4.45
CA LEU A 42 -7.62 -0.78 4.75
C LEU A 42 -7.50 0.22 3.60
N TRP A 43 -7.86 -0.17 2.39
CA TRP A 43 -7.81 0.75 1.25
C TRP A 43 -8.70 1.97 1.45
N SER A 44 -9.81 1.82 2.15
CA SER A 44 -10.73 2.93 2.45
C SER A 44 -10.36 3.72 3.71
N GLU A 45 -9.28 3.33 4.41
CA GLU A 45 -8.83 4.03 5.61
C GLU A 45 -7.85 5.14 5.23
N ASP A 46 -8.32 6.38 5.16
CA ASP A 46 -7.51 7.53 4.77
C ASP A 46 -6.29 7.73 5.67
N ASP A 47 -6.41 7.39 6.96
CA ASP A 47 -5.31 7.50 7.91
C ASP A 47 -4.14 6.56 7.58
N ILE A 48 -4.40 5.52 6.82
CA ILE A 48 -3.39 4.53 6.44
C ILE A 48 -2.84 4.81 5.06
N THR A 49 -3.71 4.97 4.07
CA THR A 49 -3.27 5.17 2.68
C THR A 49 -2.97 6.62 2.34
N GLY A 50 -3.61 7.54 3.04
CA GLY A 50 -3.46 8.97 2.79
C GLY A 50 -4.28 9.51 1.64
N ASN A 51 -4.88 8.65 0.83
CA ASN A 51 -5.67 9.10 -0.32
C ASN A 51 -6.99 8.35 -0.48
N GLY A 52 -6.99 7.05 -0.18
CA GLY A 52 -8.18 6.22 -0.28
C GLY A 52 -8.56 5.88 -1.73
N PRO A 53 -9.62 5.09 -1.91
CA PRO A 53 -9.99 4.55 -3.23
C PRO A 53 -10.63 5.58 -4.17
N TYR A 54 -11.07 6.71 -3.64
CA TYR A 54 -11.78 7.72 -4.42
C TYR A 54 -10.90 8.88 -4.87
N GLY A 55 -9.61 8.85 -4.51
CA GLY A 55 -8.66 9.86 -4.93
C GLY A 55 -9.03 11.25 -4.43
N TYR A 56 -9.17 11.40 -3.12
CA TYR A 56 -9.54 12.69 -2.51
C TYR A 56 -8.48 13.78 -2.67
N ALA A 57 -7.23 13.38 -2.87
CA ALA A 57 -6.16 14.34 -3.07
C ALA A 57 -6.34 15.07 -4.40
N SER A 58 -5.95 16.35 -4.45
CA SER A 58 -5.97 17.11 -5.68
C SER A 58 -4.89 16.60 -6.64
N GLU A 59 -4.98 16.97 -7.91
CA GLU A 59 -3.96 16.64 -8.90
C GLU A 59 -2.58 17.14 -8.47
N GLU A 60 -2.55 18.35 -7.91
CA GLU A 60 -1.30 18.96 -7.43
C GLU A 60 -0.71 18.18 -6.25
N GLU A 61 -1.54 17.76 -5.30
CA GLU A 61 -1.09 16.94 -4.18
C GLU A 61 -0.58 15.59 -4.64
N CYS A 62 -1.21 14.98 -5.63
CA CYS A 62 -0.74 13.73 -6.22
C CYS A 62 0.61 13.89 -6.90
N GLU A 63 0.78 14.97 -7.66
CA GLU A 63 2.07 15.28 -8.29
C GLU A 63 3.18 15.47 -7.27
N GLU A 64 2.88 16.15 -6.18
CA GLU A 64 3.84 16.36 -5.09
C GLU A 64 4.24 15.03 -4.45
N PHE A 65 3.26 14.17 -4.15
CA PHE A 65 3.52 12.85 -3.60
C PHE A 65 4.41 12.03 -4.52
N LEU A 66 4.13 12.04 -5.83
CA LEU A 66 4.90 11.29 -6.81
C LEU A 66 6.33 11.81 -6.93
N CYS A 67 6.51 13.13 -6.86
CA CYS A 67 7.85 13.72 -6.90
C CYS A 67 8.71 13.27 -5.72
N HIS A 68 8.13 13.22 -4.53
CA HIS A 68 8.83 12.80 -3.33
C HIS A 68 9.05 11.28 -3.26
N ASN A 69 8.25 10.51 -3.96
CA ASN A 69 8.26 9.04 -3.87
C ASN A 69 8.50 8.37 -5.23
N TRP A 70 9.24 9.04 -6.12
CA TRP A 70 9.45 8.55 -7.48
C TRP A 70 10.10 7.17 -7.53
N ASP A 71 10.97 6.86 -6.56
CA ASP A 71 11.59 5.53 -6.48
C ASP A 71 10.55 4.43 -6.25
N LEU A 72 9.50 4.71 -5.46
CA LEU A 72 8.39 3.79 -5.26
C LEU A 72 7.56 3.61 -6.53
N VAL A 73 7.39 4.68 -7.30
CA VAL A 73 6.68 4.61 -8.58
C VAL A 73 7.39 3.62 -9.50
N ILE A 74 8.69 3.78 -9.67
CA ILE A 74 9.49 2.92 -10.53
C ILE A 74 9.45 1.48 -10.03
N GLU A 75 9.66 1.27 -8.73
CA GLU A 75 9.64 -0.05 -8.10
C GLU A 75 8.31 -0.76 -8.32
N GLY A 76 7.19 -0.06 -8.10
CA GLY A 76 5.86 -0.65 -8.26
C GLY A 76 5.57 -1.08 -9.70
N PHE A 77 5.87 -0.22 -10.66
CA PHE A 77 5.65 -0.55 -12.06
C PHE A 77 6.57 -1.66 -12.53
N ASP A 78 7.82 -1.66 -12.08
CA ASP A 78 8.80 -2.69 -12.42
C ASP A 78 8.36 -4.07 -11.89
N THR A 79 7.84 -4.11 -10.67
CA THR A 79 7.34 -5.35 -10.04
C THR A 79 6.24 -5.99 -10.88
N PHE A 80 5.37 -5.20 -11.50
CA PHE A 80 4.29 -5.72 -12.34
C PHE A 80 4.69 -5.88 -13.80
N GLY A 81 5.99 -5.72 -14.13
CA GLY A 81 6.48 -5.89 -15.48
C GLY A 81 6.07 -4.78 -16.43
N VAL A 82 5.65 -3.64 -15.91
CA VAL A 82 5.24 -2.49 -16.70
C VAL A 82 6.41 -1.52 -16.77
N SER A 83 6.90 -1.25 -17.97
CA SER A 83 8.01 -0.33 -18.18
C SER A 83 7.53 0.88 -18.97
N PHE A 84 7.75 2.05 -18.39
CA PHE A 84 7.49 3.31 -19.09
C PHE A 84 8.83 4.04 -19.23
N PRO A 85 9.44 4.04 -20.42
CA PRO A 85 10.73 4.70 -20.61
C PRO A 85 10.72 6.16 -20.19
N ASP A 86 9.56 6.80 -20.24
CA ASP A 86 9.42 8.20 -19.91
C ASP A 86 8.12 8.43 -19.11
N LEU A 87 7.96 7.67 -18.04
CA LEU A 87 6.75 7.68 -17.22
C LEU A 87 6.41 9.09 -16.72
N ARG A 88 7.41 9.84 -16.28
CA ARG A 88 7.21 11.18 -15.74
C ARG A 88 6.61 12.13 -16.77
N ALA A 89 7.12 12.10 -18.00
CA ALA A 89 6.58 12.92 -19.08
C ALA A 89 5.17 12.48 -19.46
N GLN A 90 4.94 11.16 -19.49
CA GLN A 90 3.63 10.63 -19.86
C GLN A 90 2.54 11.00 -18.88
N TYR A 91 2.80 10.91 -17.56
CA TYR A 91 1.75 11.24 -16.61
C TYR A 91 1.38 12.71 -16.63
N LYS A 92 2.35 13.60 -16.85
CA LYS A 92 2.08 15.03 -16.98
C LYS A 92 1.26 15.33 -18.24
N LYS A 93 1.65 14.73 -19.36
CA LYS A 93 0.99 14.92 -20.64
C LYS A 93 -0.48 14.46 -20.62
N ASN A 94 -0.76 13.38 -19.91
CA ASN A 94 -2.06 12.74 -19.93
C ASN A 94 -2.84 12.89 -18.62
N ASN A 95 -2.37 13.73 -17.71
CA ASN A 95 -2.99 13.96 -16.40
C ASN A 95 -3.22 12.65 -15.64
N LEU A 96 -2.19 11.80 -15.61
CA LEU A 96 -2.27 10.49 -14.97
C LEU A 96 -1.79 10.49 -13.52
N ALA A 97 -1.49 11.66 -12.93
CA ALA A 97 -0.92 11.72 -11.59
C ALA A 97 -1.78 11.01 -10.54
N ARG A 98 -3.10 11.19 -10.59
CA ARG A 98 -4.01 10.53 -9.65
C ARG A 98 -3.99 9.02 -9.81
N TYR A 99 -3.96 8.54 -11.04
CA TYR A 99 -3.89 7.11 -11.34
C TYR A 99 -2.64 6.48 -10.78
N ILE A 100 -1.50 7.13 -11.04
CA ILE A 100 -0.21 6.63 -10.60
C ILE A 100 -0.10 6.71 -9.09
N ASP A 101 -0.59 7.80 -8.48
CA ASP A 101 -0.63 7.97 -7.04
C ASP A 101 -1.40 6.82 -6.38
N CYS A 102 -2.61 6.54 -6.84
CA CYS A 102 -3.43 5.45 -6.31
C CYS A 102 -2.73 4.09 -6.47
N PHE A 103 -2.11 3.86 -7.62
CA PHE A 103 -1.38 2.62 -7.88
C PHE A 103 -0.22 2.44 -6.90
N VAL A 104 0.57 3.50 -6.69
CA VAL A 104 1.73 3.43 -5.78
C VAL A 104 1.28 3.20 -4.34
N ARG A 105 0.24 3.88 -3.90
CA ARG A 105 -0.29 3.71 -2.53
C ARG A 105 -0.84 2.31 -2.32
N LEU A 106 -1.52 1.77 -3.32
CA LEU A 106 -2.02 0.39 -3.26
C LEU A 106 -0.86 -0.63 -3.24
N TYR A 107 0.16 -0.40 -4.04
CA TYR A 107 1.36 -1.24 -4.06
C TYR A 107 2.03 -1.26 -2.68
N VAL A 108 2.24 -0.08 -2.09
CA VAL A 108 2.86 0.02 -0.77
C VAL A 108 1.98 -0.63 0.30
N LEU A 109 0.67 -0.40 0.25
CA LEU A 109 -0.27 -1.01 1.19
C LEU A 109 -0.18 -2.54 1.13
N GLY A 110 -0.16 -3.11 -0.07
CA GLY A 110 -0.04 -4.56 -0.23
C GLY A 110 1.22 -5.11 0.41
N ASN A 111 2.36 -4.46 0.20
CA ASN A 111 3.62 -4.88 0.80
C ASN A 111 3.63 -4.69 2.33
N ALA A 112 3.03 -3.60 2.80
CA ALA A 112 2.93 -3.33 4.23
C ALA A 112 2.06 -4.37 4.94
N ILE A 113 0.96 -4.79 4.31
CA ILE A 113 0.10 -5.84 4.84
C ILE A 113 0.85 -7.17 4.94
N GLU A 114 1.58 -7.55 3.89
CA GLU A 114 2.39 -8.76 3.92
C GLU A 114 3.40 -8.73 5.07
N GLY A 115 4.11 -7.62 5.23
CA GLY A 115 5.07 -7.44 6.30
C GLY A 115 4.43 -7.54 7.68
N ALA A 116 3.28 -6.91 7.86
CA ALA A 116 2.55 -6.95 9.14
C ALA A 116 2.07 -8.36 9.47
N LEU A 117 1.57 -9.10 8.48
CA LEU A 117 1.13 -10.48 8.70
C LEU A 117 2.28 -11.41 9.06
N ILE A 118 3.43 -11.23 8.43
CA ILE A 118 4.64 -11.98 8.76
C ILE A 118 5.02 -11.71 10.23
N THR A 119 4.92 -10.47 10.68
CA THR A 119 5.20 -10.09 12.07
C THR A 119 4.22 -10.79 13.02
N TRP A 120 2.93 -10.80 12.70
CA TRP A 120 1.90 -11.47 13.51
C TRP A 120 2.14 -12.96 13.59
N GLU A 121 2.49 -13.59 12.47
CA GLU A 121 2.88 -15.02 12.45
C GLU A 121 4.08 -15.27 13.36
N GLY A 122 5.03 -14.35 13.36
CA GLY A 122 6.22 -14.41 14.21
C GLY A 122 5.91 -14.33 15.70
N TYR A 123 4.79 -13.71 16.08
CA TYR A 123 4.34 -13.66 17.48
C TYR A 123 3.64 -14.95 17.91
N GLY A 124 3.42 -15.88 17.00
CA GLY A 124 2.77 -17.16 17.31
C GLY A 124 1.30 -17.24 16.93
N PHE A 125 0.75 -16.20 16.33
CA PHE A 125 -0.61 -16.25 15.79
C PHE A 125 -0.67 -17.21 14.61
N LYS A 126 -1.73 -17.99 14.49
CA LYS A 126 -1.83 -19.04 13.48
C LYS A 126 -3.12 -18.94 12.68
N TYR A 127 -3.00 -19.33 11.41
CA TYR A 127 -4.15 -19.44 10.53
C TYR A 127 -4.98 -20.68 10.87
N LYS A 128 -6.16 -20.74 10.27
CA LYS A 128 -7.18 -21.77 10.57
C LYS A 128 -6.70 -23.20 10.33
N ASN A 129 -5.87 -23.43 9.31
CA ASN A 129 -5.44 -24.74 8.87
C ASN A 129 -4.01 -25.09 9.26
N ILE A 130 -3.48 -24.50 10.28
CA ILE A 130 -2.13 -24.81 10.78
C ILE A 130 -2.18 -25.56 12.11
#